data_5975e993fe7163bcf7a0b72255411470
#
_entry.id   5975e993fe7163bcf7a0b72255411470
#
_cell.length_a   1.000
_cell.length_b   1.000
_cell.length_c   1.000
_cell.angle_alpha   90.00
_cell.angle_beta   90.00
_cell.angle_gamma   90.00
#
_symmetry.space_group_name_H-M   'P 1'
#
loop_
_entity.id
_entity.type
_entity.pdbx_description
1 polymer ?
#
loop_
_entity_poly.entity_id
_entity_poly.type
_entity_poly.pdbx_seq_one_letter_code
_entity_poly.pdbx_strand_id
1 'polypeptide(L)'
;MAREENTGKSKEELEARAWELAEDIRICMFITWDGERQRSRPLAAHIDRKAHAIDFLTDVDGHKDEQVAKFPTVSLAFSDGKKNRYVAITGKAEISNDRARIKKLWNPWAKAWWDSANDPKIRVIRVTPEDAELWDSPGRVASTVAMLAAALTGKSPKLLDNAKLEAI
;
A
#
# COMPACT_ATOMS: atom_id res chain seq x y z
N MET A 1 8.91 18.44 -10.65
CA MET A 1 9.47 17.30 -11.37
C MET A 1 10.33 16.51 -10.40
N ALA A 2 9.83 15.38 -9.91
CA ALA A 2 10.65 14.48 -9.11
C ALA A 2 11.71 13.88 -10.03
N ARG A 3 12.97 14.00 -9.65
CA ARG A 3 14.10 13.37 -10.33
C ARG A 3 13.99 11.87 -10.11
N GLU A 4 13.83 11.07 -11.14
CA GLU A 4 14.08 9.64 -11.11
C GLU A 4 15.55 9.45 -10.71
N GLU A 5 15.82 9.21 -9.45
CA GLU A 5 17.15 8.81 -9.00
C GLU A 5 17.27 7.31 -9.27
N ASN A 6 18.06 6.98 -10.27
CA ASN A 6 18.48 5.61 -10.56
C ASN A 6 19.18 5.04 -9.31
N THR A 7 18.47 4.19 -8.56
CA THR A 7 18.94 3.59 -7.32
C THR A 7 20.04 2.55 -7.54
N GLY A 8 20.37 2.23 -8.79
CA GLY A 8 21.31 1.16 -9.16
C GLY A 8 20.71 -0.24 -8.98
N LYS A 9 19.44 -0.36 -8.59
CA LYS A 9 18.71 -1.64 -8.40
C LYS A 9 17.97 -2.01 -9.69
N SER A 10 17.81 -3.31 -9.94
CA SER A 10 16.99 -3.79 -11.06
C SER A 10 15.50 -3.57 -10.79
N LYS A 11 14.67 -3.65 -11.83
CA LYS A 11 13.20 -3.56 -11.70
C LYS A 11 12.67 -4.63 -10.74
N GLU A 12 13.19 -5.85 -10.87
CA GLU A 12 12.79 -7.00 -10.04
C GLU A 12 13.13 -6.79 -8.55
N GLU A 13 14.31 -6.19 -8.28
CA GLU A 13 14.71 -5.85 -6.91
C GLU A 13 13.82 -4.77 -6.30
N LEU A 14 13.45 -3.77 -7.08
CA LEU A 14 12.57 -2.69 -6.65
C LEU A 14 11.14 -3.20 -6.43
N GLU A 15 10.63 -4.05 -7.31
CA GLU A 15 9.31 -4.70 -7.15
C GLU A 15 9.28 -5.57 -5.90
N ALA A 16 10.28 -6.45 -5.72
CA ALA A 16 10.39 -7.27 -4.52
C ALA A 16 10.41 -6.41 -3.24
N ARG A 17 11.08 -5.27 -3.30
CA ARG A 17 11.16 -4.33 -2.18
C ARG A 17 9.83 -3.63 -1.91
N ALA A 18 9.09 -3.23 -2.94
CA ALA A 18 7.76 -2.64 -2.78
C ALA A 18 6.79 -3.62 -2.07
N TRP A 19 6.80 -4.89 -2.49
CA TRP A 19 6.02 -5.94 -1.85
C TRP A 19 6.42 -6.16 -0.39
N GLU A 20 7.73 -6.22 -0.11
CA GLU A 20 8.26 -6.38 1.25
C GLU A 20 7.81 -5.24 2.17
N LEU A 21 7.90 -3.99 1.70
CA LEU A 21 7.45 -2.84 2.47
C LEU A 21 5.95 -2.86 2.74
N ALA A 22 5.14 -3.24 1.77
CA ALA A 22 3.70 -3.37 1.93
C ALA A 22 3.35 -4.46 2.97
N GLU A 23 4.06 -5.60 2.95
CA GLU A 23 3.89 -6.67 3.95
C GLU A 23 4.30 -6.24 5.36
N ASP A 24 5.45 -5.57 5.50
CA ASP A 24 5.96 -5.11 6.78
C ASP A 24 5.04 -4.07 7.44
N ILE A 25 4.58 -3.09 6.65
CA ILE A 25 3.76 -1.98 7.14
C ILE A 25 2.33 -2.44 7.41
N ARG A 26 1.74 -3.26 6.55
CA ARG A 26 0.42 -3.89 6.64
C ARG A 26 -0.78 -2.94 6.60
N ILE A 27 -0.75 -1.84 7.32
CA ILE A 27 -1.85 -0.86 7.32
C ILE A 27 -1.55 0.20 6.28
N CYS A 28 -2.47 0.38 5.34
CA CYS A 28 -2.38 1.46 4.36
C CYS A 28 -3.59 2.38 4.43
N MET A 29 -3.43 3.60 3.96
CA MET A 29 -4.57 4.41 3.56
C MET A 29 -5.08 3.89 2.22
N PHE A 30 -6.28 3.32 2.22
CA PHE A 30 -7.00 2.89 1.03
C PHE A 30 -7.79 4.08 0.50
N ILE A 31 -7.51 4.51 -0.73
CA ILE A 31 -8.00 5.75 -1.31
C ILE A 31 -8.86 5.43 -2.53
N THR A 32 -10.12 5.88 -2.48
CA THR A 32 -11.11 5.76 -3.56
C THR A 32 -11.56 7.13 -4.04
N TRP A 33 -12.10 7.20 -5.25
CA TRP A 33 -12.82 8.34 -5.78
C TRP A 33 -14.33 8.11 -5.63
N ASP A 34 -15.09 9.11 -5.12
CA ASP A 34 -16.55 8.97 -4.95
C ASP A 34 -17.36 9.68 -6.04
N GLY A 35 -16.69 10.26 -7.03
CA GLY A 35 -17.28 11.08 -8.09
C GLY A 35 -17.04 12.58 -7.90
N GLU A 36 -16.74 13.02 -6.69
CA GLU A 36 -16.50 14.42 -6.35
C GLU A 36 -15.14 14.64 -5.69
N ARG A 37 -14.72 13.71 -4.84
CA ARG A 37 -13.48 13.83 -4.06
C ARG A 37 -12.86 12.45 -3.71
N GLN A 38 -11.63 12.49 -3.31
CA GLN A 38 -10.95 11.31 -2.76
C GLN A 38 -11.44 11.01 -1.34
N ARG A 39 -11.62 9.71 -1.05
CA ARG A 39 -11.96 9.18 0.27
C ARG A 39 -10.85 8.26 0.74
N SER A 40 -10.24 8.57 1.87
CA SER A 40 -9.15 7.78 2.45
C SER A 40 -9.60 7.11 3.74
N ARG A 41 -9.21 5.87 3.94
CA ARG A 41 -9.49 5.11 5.17
C ARG A 41 -8.40 4.08 5.44
N PRO A 42 -8.02 3.85 6.71
CA PRO A 42 -7.03 2.82 7.02
C PRO A 42 -7.64 1.43 6.84
N LEU A 43 -6.94 0.56 6.11
CA LEU A 43 -7.28 -0.85 5.96
C LEU A 43 -6.05 -1.73 6.15
N ALA A 44 -6.26 -2.93 6.71
CA ALA A 44 -5.22 -3.94 6.85
C ALA A 44 -5.08 -4.72 5.54
N ALA A 45 -3.92 -4.63 4.93
CA ALA A 45 -3.59 -5.32 3.69
C ALA A 45 -3.16 -6.77 3.95
N HIS A 46 -3.62 -7.66 3.09
CA HIS A 46 -3.17 -9.04 2.99
C HIS A 46 -2.50 -9.24 1.63
N ILE A 47 -1.20 -9.37 1.64
CA ILE A 47 -0.40 -9.46 0.42
C ILE A 47 -0.40 -10.89 -0.12
N ASP A 48 -0.75 -11.06 -1.38
CA ASP A 48 -0.68 -12.33 -2.10
C ASP A 48 0.27 -12.18 -3.31
N ARG A 49 1.58 -12.27 -3.05
CA ARG A 49 2.62 -12.09 -4.09
C ARG A 49 2.46 -13.08 -5.25
N LYS A 50 2.00 -14.30 -4.97
CA LYS A 50 1.81 -15.32 -6.02
C LYS A 50 0.70 -14.97 -6.99
N ALA A 51 -0.33 -14.32 -6.49
CA ALA A 51 -1.45 -13.87 -7.30
C ALA A 51 -1.29 -12.42 -7.78
N HIS A 52 -0.18 -11.75 -7.47
CA HIS A 52 0.03 -10.32 -7.73
C HIS A 52 -1.17 -9.48 -7.28
N ALA A 53 -1.59 -9.68 -6.02
CA ALA A 53 -2.80 -9.07 -5.49
C ALA A 53 -2.66 -8.65 -4.04
N ILE A 54 -3.45 -7.65 -3.66
CA ILE A 54 -3.58 -7.18 -2.29
C ILE A 54 -5.05 -7.29 -1.90
N ASP A 55 -5.34 -8.09 -0.89
CA ASP A 55 -6.70 -8.34 -0.42
C ASP A 55 -6.98 -7.58 0.89
N PHE A 56 -8.23 -7.13 1.04
CA PHE A 56 -8.71 -6.47 2.24
C PHE A 56 -10.06 -7.07 2.65
N LEU A 57 -10.27 -7.26 3.96
CA LEU A 57 -11.60 -7.49 4.49
C LEU A 57 -12.28 -6.15 4.73
N THR A 58 -13.52 -6.02 4.31
CA THR A 58 -14.36 -4.84 4.51
C THR A 58 -15.80 -5.26 4.73
N ASP A 59 -16.66 -4.31 5.02
CA ASP A 59 -18.07 -4.54 5.21
C ASP A 59 -18.90 -3.81 4.14
N VAL A 60 -20.12 -4.28 3.89
CA VAL A 60 -21.02 -3.73 2.85
C VAL A 60 -21.54 -2.35 3.18
N ASP A 61 -21.59 -1.98 4.47
CA ASP A 61 -22.32 -0.79 4.94
C ASP A 61 -21.57 0.53 4.64
N GLY A 62 -20.41 0.48 4.00
CA GLY A 62 -19.54 1.65 3.82
C GLY A 62 -19.54 2.32 2.44
N HIS A 63 -20.52 2.03 1.56
CA HIS A 63 -20.59 2.56 0.17
C HIS A 63 -19.32 2.35 -0.68
N LYS A 64 -18.38 1.51 -0.20
CA LYS A 64 -17.13 1.22 -0.89
C LYS A 64 -17.36 0.42 -2.15
N ASP A 65 -18.29 -0.52 -2.10
CA ASP A 65 -18.70 -1.36 -3.22
C ASP A 65 -19.26 -0.53 -4.38
N GLU A 66 -20.11 0.46 -4.11
CA GLU A 66 -20.61 1.36 -5.14
C GLU A 66 -19.48 2.24 -5.73
N GLN A 67 -18.60 2.75 -4.87
CA GLN A 67 -17.45 3.57 -5.30
C GLN A 67 -16.49 2.77 -6.16
N VAL A 68 -16.09 1.58 -5.72
CA VAL A 68 -15.17 0.70 -6.45
C VAL A 68 -15.80 0.17 -7.74
N ALA A 69 -17.10 -0.17 -7.74
CA ALA A 69 -17.79 -0.61 -8.95
C ALA A 69 -17.81 0.48 -10.03
N LYS A 70 -18.01 1.74 -9.63
CA LYS A 70 -18.06 2.87 -10.54
C LYS A 70 -16.68 3.42 -10.91
N PHE A 71 -15.74 3.41 -9.94
CA PHE A 71 -14.38 3.94 -10.07
C PHE A 71 -13.38 2.90 -9.54
N PRO A 72 -13.03 1.89 -10.35
CA PRO A 72 -12.21 0.77 -9.88
C PRO A 72 -10.74 1.12 -9.62
N THR A 73 -10.25 2.24 -10.12
CA THR A 73 -8.88 2.68 -9.84
C THR A 73 -8.78 3.20 -8.42
N VAL A 74 -7.90 2.58 -7.63
CA VAL A 74 -7.65 2.92 -6.23
C VAL A 74 -6.17 3.15 -5.99
N SER A 75 -5.86 3.87 -4.91
CA SER A 75 -4.49 4.04 -4.45
C SER A 75 -4.34 3.53 -3.02
N LEU A 76 -3.21 2.89 -2.76
CA LEU A 76 -2.82 2.35 -1.47
C LEU A 76 -1.56 3.07 -1.00
N ALA A 77 -1.63 3.80 0.10
CA ALA A 77 -0.48 4.50 0.65
C ALA A 77 -0.04 3.84 1.97
N PHE A 78 1.11 3.16 1.94
CA PHE A 78 1.75 2.56 3.11
C PHE A 78 2.81 3.50 3.65
N SER A 79 2.87 3.69 4.97
CA SER A 79 3.77 4.64 5.60
C SER A 79 4.32 4.11 6.92
N ASP A 80 5.65 3.99 7.02
CA ASP A 80 6.38 3.79 8.26
C ASP A 80 7.25 5.02 8.54
N GLY A 81 6.66 6.05 9.13
CA GLY A 81 7.36 7.29 9.46
C GLY A 81 8.50 7.13 10.48
N LYS A 82 8.53 6.02 11.26
CA LYS A 82 9.63 5.76 12.18
C LYS A 82 10.91 5.37 11.46
N LYS A 83 10.76 4.63 10.35
CA LYS A 83 11.87 4.14 9.54
C LYS A 83 12.05 4.94 8.24
N ASN A 84 11.24 5.99 8.00
CA ASN A 84 11.19 6.76 6.76
C ASN A 84 11.05 5.86 5.52
N ARG A 85 10.07 4.95 5.57
CA ARG A 85 9.78 4.02 4.48
C ARG A 85 8.34 4.22 4.03
N TYR A 86 8.16 4.41 2.75
CA TYR A 86 6.85 4.64 2.16
C TYR A 86 6.73 3.86 0.86
N VAL A 87 5.52 3.38 0.57
CA VAL A 87 5.19 2.85 -0.75
C VAL A 87 3.76 3.25 -1.10
N ALA A 88 3.59 3.77 -2.30
CA ALA A 88 2.30 4.04 -2.91
C ALA A 88 2.08 3.05 -4.05
N ILE A 89 0.90 2.43 -4.09
CA ILE A 89 0.53 1.45 -5.12
C ILE A 89 -0.78 1.92 -5.72
N THR A 90 -0.84 2.02 -7.05
CA THR A 90 -2.08 2.23 -7.78
C THR A 90 -2.50 0.93 -8.44
N GLY A 91 -3.81 0.65 -8.48
CA GLY A 91 -4.30 -0.57 -9.08
C GLY A 91 -5.80 -0.58 -9.29
N LYS A 92 -6.30 -1.70 -9.82
CA LYS A 92 -7.72 -1.96 -10.02
C LYS A 92 -8.28 -2.78 -8.88
N ALA A 93 -9.34 -2.29 -8.28
CA ALA A 93 -10.05 -2.94 -7.19
C ALA A 93 -11.32 -3.63 -7.67
N GLU A 94 -11.57 -4.81 -7.13
CA GLU A 94 -12.82 -5.56 -7.28
C GLU A 94 -13.34 -5.94 -5.91
N ILE A 95 -14.66 -5.87 -5.72
CA ILE A 95 -15.31 -6.31 -4.49
C ILE A 95 -16.10 -7.58 -4.75
N SER A 96 -15.93 -8.57 -3.87
CA SER A 96 -16.61 -9.85 -3.97
C SER A 96 -17.09 -10.37 -2.63
N ASN A 97 -18.05 -11.32 -2.69
CA ASN A 97 -18.48 -12.12 -1.54
C ASN A 97 -17.86 -13.52 -1.59
N ASP A 98 -16.57 -13.62 -1.92
CA ASP A 98 -15.85 -14.89 -1.94
C ASP A 98 -15.65 -15.42 -0.51
N ARG A 99 -16.55 -16.34 -0.10
CA ARG A 99 -16.56 -16.90 1.26
C ARG A 99 -15.32 -17.74 1.57
N ALA A 100 -14.75 -18.42 0.57
CA ALA A 100 -13.52 -19.19 0.75
C ALA A 100 -12.34 -18.26 1.04
N ARG A 101 -12.25 -17.16 0.30
CA ARG A 101 -11.23 -16.13 0.50
C ARG A 101 -11.41 -15.41 1.82
N ILE A 102 -12.62 -15.02 2.19
CA ILE A 102 -12.91 -14.41 3.51
C ILE A 102 -12.39 -15.31 4.63
N LYS A 103 -12.68 -16.63 4.58
CA LYS A 103 -12.19 -17.58 5.57
C LYS A 103 -10.66 -17.67 5.60
N LYS A 104 -10.00 -17.63 4.44
CA LYS A 104 -8.53 -17.67 4.34
C LYS A 104 -7.90 -16.42 4.95
N LEU A 105 -8.50 -15.25 4.76
CA LEU A 105 -8.01 -13.96 5.26
C LEU A 105 -8.39 -13.71 6.72
N TRP A 106 -9.34 -14.49 7.25
CA TRP A 106 -9.81 -14.33 8.62
C TRP A 106 -8.68 -14.53 9.64
N ASN A 107 -8.58 -13.62 10.57
CA ASN A 107 -7.58 -13.63 11.64
C ASN A 107 -8.16 -13.09 12.95
N PRO A 108 -7.49 -13.27 14.10
CA PRO A 108 -8.02 -12.82 15.40
C PRO A 108 -8.36 -11.34 15.48
N TRP A 109 -7.68 -10.47 14.70
CA TRP A 109 -7.97 -9.02 14.68
C TRP A 109 -9.30 -8.71 14.00
N ALA A 110 -9.73 -9.55 13.05
CA ALA A 110 -11.03 -9.40 12.39
C ALA A 110 -12.20 -9.51 13.36
N LYS A 111 -12.02 -10.23 14.49
CA LYS A 111 -13.03 -10.32 15.57
C LYS A 111 -13.37 -8.98 16.23
N ALA A 112 -12.52 -7.98 16.08
CA ALA A 112 -12.84 -6.63 16.57
C ALA A 112 -13.98 -5.96 15.77
N TRP A 113 -14.24 -6.45 14.55
CA TRP A 113 -15.18 -5.85 13.60
C TRP A 113 -16.36 -6.77 13.28
N TRP A 114 -16.17 -8.10 13.33
CA TRP A 114 -17.16 -9.11 12.97
C TRP A 114 -17.09 -10.30 13.92
N ASP A 115 -18.21 -10.90 14.25
CA ASP A 115 -18.28 -12.03 15.19
C ASP A 115 -17.61 -13.31 14.63
N SER A 116 -17.73 -13.53 13.34
CA SER A 116 -17.17 -14.71 12.67
C SER A 116 -16.88 -14.47 11.19
N ALA A 117 -16.04 -15.35 10.61
CA ALA A 117 -15.80 -15.36 9.16
C ALA A 117 -17.06 -15.64 8.31
N ASN A 118 -18.14 -16.09 8.93
CA ASN A 118 -19.41 -16.37 8.25
C ASN A 118 -20.35 -15.16 8.23
N ASP A 119 -19.98 -14.03 8.86
CA ASP A 119 -20.80 -12.83 8.86
C ASP A 119 -21.16 -12.44 7.41
N PRO A 120 -22.45 -12.32 7.07
CA PRO A 120 -22.89 -12.03 5.71
C PRO A 120 -22.51 -10.63 5.21
N LYS A 121 -22.14 -9.73 6.13
CA LYS A 121 -21.72 -8.36 5.80
C LYS A 121 -20.31 -8.28 5.27
N ILE A 122 -19.45 -9.26 5.55
CA ILE A 122 -18.05 -9.23 5.11
C ILE A 122 -17.94 -9.32 3.59
N ARG A 123 -17.08 -8.51 3.03
CA ARG A 123 -16.65 -8.54 1.62
C ARG A 123 -15.13 -8.58 1.55
N VAL A 124 -14.63 -9.06 0.42
CA VAL A 124 -13.22 -8.93 0.04
C VAL A 124 -13.11 -7.85 -1.02
N ILE A 125 -12.21 -6.90 -0.78
CA ILE A 125 -11.67 -6.06 -1.86
C ILE A 125 -10.38 -6.73 -2.31
N ARG A 126 -10.26 -7.03 -3.60
CA ARG A 126 -9.01 -7.44 -4.23
C ARG A 126 -8.49 -6.31 -5.09
N VAL A 127 -7.26 -5.90 -4.87
CA VAL A 127 -6.56 -4.93 -5.70
C VAL A 127 -5.50 -5.66 -6.51
N THR A 128 -5.56 -5.49 -7.83
CA THR A 128 -4.48 -5.88 -8.76
C THR A 128 -3.63 -4.65 -9.02
N PRO A 129 -2.38 -4.61 -8.55
CA PRO A 129 -1.48 -3.49 -8.77
C PRO A 129 -1.20 -3.24 -10.25
N GLU A 130 -1.08 -1.97 -10.63
CA GLU A 130 -0.70 -1.53 -11.97
C GLU A 130 0.66 -0.81 -11.94
N ASP A 131 0.87 0.00 -10.90
CA ASP A 131 2.13 0.71 -10.68
C ASP A 131 2.43 0.85 -9.19
N ALA A 132 3.69 1.12 -8.86
CA ALA A 132 4.10 1.46 -7.52
C ALA A 132 5.21 2.52 -7.54
N GLU A 133 5.22 3.33 -6.50
CA GLU A 133 6.31 4.26 -6.20
C GLU A 133 6.77 4.03 -4.76
N LEU A 134 8.06 3.88 -4.55
CA LEU A 134 8.61 3.60 -3.23
C LEU A 134 9.66 4.62 -2.84
N TRP A 135 9.69 4.95 -1.56
CA TRP A 135 10.70 5.78 -0.91
C TRP A 135 11.25 4.98 0.26
N ASP A 136 12.48 4.51 0.10
CA ASP A 136 13.17 3.71 1.11
C ASP A 136 14.40 4.45 1.59
N SER A 137 14.49 4.69 2.88
CA SER A 137 15.58 5.42 3.50
C SER A 137 16.46 4.47 4.31
N PRO A 138 17.75 4.71 4.41
CA PRO A 138 18.64 3.93 5.28
C PRO A 138 18.35 4.07 6.78
N GLY A 139 17.25 4.74 7.15
CA GLY A 139 16.77 4.92 8.52
C GLY A 139 17.06 6.31 9.09
N ARG A 140 16.34 6.66 10.19
CA ARG A 140 16.36 8.03 10.76
C ARG A 140 17.74 8.50 11.17
N VAL A 141 18.55 7.64 11.77
CA VAL A 141 19.89 8.02 12.25
C VAL A 141 20.80 8.35 11.09
N ALA A 142 20.85 7.48 10.07
CA ALA A 142 21.65 7.72 8.87
C ALA A 142 21.17 8.95 8.10
N SER A 143 19.85 9.17 7.99
CA SER A 143 19.28 10.36 7.37
C SER A 143 19.64 11.65 8.12
N THR A 144 19.61 11.62 9.47
CA THR A 144 20.00 12.76 10.29
C THR A 144 21.49 13.11 10.12
N VAL A 145 22.36 12.09 10.12
CA VAL A 145 23.79 12.27 9.89
C VAL A 145 24.05 12.84 8.48
N ALA A 146 23.36 12.30 7.46
CA ALA A 146 23.48 12.79 6.10
C ALA A 146 23.01 14.26 5.94
N MET A 147 21.91 14.64 6.63
CA MET A 147 21.43 16.03 6.67
C MET A 147 22.43 16.97 7.33
N LEU A 148 23.01 16.58 8.47
CA LEU A 148 24.03 17.38 9.15
C LEU A 148 25.27 17.54 8.29
N ALA A 149 25.74 16.47 7.65
CA ALA A 149 26.87 16.53 6.72
C ALA A 149 26.57 17.44 5.51
N ALA A 150 25.35 17.37 4.98
CA ALA A 150 24.90 18.23 3.87
C ALA A 150 24.88 19.71 4.27
N ALA A 151 24.36 20.02 5.47
CA ALA A 151 24.35 21.38 6.00
C ALA A 151 25.75 21.96 6.17
N LEU A 152 26.74 21.12 6.52
CA LEU A 152 28.13 21.52 6.70
C LEU A 152 28.91 21.66 5.36
N THR A 153 28.56 20.83 4.37
CA THR A 153 29.30 20.74 3.10
C THR A 153 28.64 21.44 1.93
N GLY A 154 27.39 21.93 2.09
CA GLY A 154 26.61 22.55 1.00
C GLY A 154 26.19 21.59 -0.11
N LYS A 155 26.39 20.27 0.06
CA LYS A 155 25.98 19.24 -0.90
C LYS A 155 24.61 18.68 -0.52
N SER A 156 23.72 18.49 -1.50
CA SER A 156 22.42 17.88 -1.27
C SER A 156 22.55 16.45 -0.70
N PRO A 157 21.88 16.15 0.42
CA PRO A 157 21.93 14.81 0.99
C PRO A 157 21.13 13.84 0.13
N LYS A 158 21.65 12.64 -0.11
CA LYS A 158 20.87 11.51 -0.62
C LYS A 158 20.09 10.89 0.54
N LEU A 159 18.85 11.33 0.72
CA LEU A 159 18.05 10.95 1.90
C LEU A 159 17.06 9.83 1.66
N LEU A 160 16.65 9.63 0.41
CA LEU A 160 15.62 8.67 0.01
C LEU A 160 16.02 8.07 -1.33
N ASP A 161 16.09 6.76 -1.40
CA ASP A 161 16.02 6.05 -2.67
C ASP A 161 14.56 6.12 -3.14
N ASN A 162 14.31 6.91 -4.17
CA ASN A 162 12.99 6.97 -4.82
C ASN A 162 13.02 6.15 -6.10
N ALA A 163 12.09 5.23 -6.26
CA ALA A 163 11.94 4.47 -7.47
C ALA A 163 10.46 4.38 -7.87
N LYS A 164 10.21 4.56 -9.17
CA LYS A 164 8.90 4.39 -9.79
C LYS A 164 8.90 3.11 -10.61
N LEU A 165 7.87 2.30 -10.43
CA LEU A 165 7.66 1.04 -11.11
C LEU A 165 6.39 1.14 -11.94
N GLU A 166 6.48 0.93 -13.23
CA GLU A 166 5.33 0.79 -14.13
C GLU A 166 5.12 -0.68 -14.46
N ALA A 167 3.86 -1.11 -14.48
CA ALA A 167 3.43 -2.50 -14.73
C ALA A 167 4.10 -3.51 -13.75
N ILE A 168 3.71 -3.45 -12.47
CA ILE A 168 4.13 -4.38 -11.43
C ILE A 168 3.12 -5.50 -11.25
#